data_defc96839ef9260fd6eae85e8c589929
#
_entry.id   defc96839ef9260fd6eae85e8c589929
#
_cell.length_a   1.000
_cell.length_b   1.000
_cell.length_c   1.000
_cell.angle_alpha   90.00
_cell.angle_beta   90.00
_cell.angle_gamma   90.00
#
_symmetry.space_group_name_H-M   'P 1'
#
loop_
_entity.id
_entity.type
_entity.pdbx_description
1 polymer ?
#
loop_
_entity_poly.entity_id
_entity_poly.type
_entity_poly.pdbx_seq_one_letter_code
_entity_poly.pdbx_strand_id
1 'polypeptide(L)'
;ASFTTASAYIADISTPENRAQNFGMIGAAFGLGFILGPMIGGLLGEFGARIPFFVAAGLALTNWLYGYFLLPESLSKENRRGFEWRRANPLGSLMQLKKYPAVGELVVSLVLVYIAAHAVQSNWSFFNIEKFHWTPKMIGISLGLVGLLVGGVQGGLVRVINPKIGNEKSVYFGLALYALGLLLFAFASQSWMMFVFLIPYCLGGICGPALQAIISGHVPPNEQGELQGALTSLMSVTSIIGPLVMTGSFAYFTGPNKPFYFPGISFLIGAICMLVAAIFAYHALKGEAKSVTSKESI
;
A
#
# COMPACT_ATOMS: atom_id res chain seq x y z
N ALA A 1 11.65 -8.40 -6.75
CA ALA A 1 12.56 -8.44 -7.92
C ALA A 1 11.81 -8.24 -9.24
N SER A 2 10.75 -8.99 -9.55
CA SER A 2 10.07 -8.93 -10.87
C SER A 2 9.47 -7.56 -11.22
N PHE A 3 8.90 -6.84 -10.26
CA PHE A 3 8.31 -5.52 -10.50
C PHE A 3 9.38 -4.47 -10.87
N THR A 4 10.49 -4.42 -10.15
CA THR A 4 11.59 -3.49 -10.44
C THR A 4 12.25 -3.79 -11.77
N THR A 5 12.43 -5.07 -12.10
CA THR A 5 12.97 -5.49 -13.40
C THR A 5 12.02 -5.12 -14.54
N ALA A 6 10.71 -5.37 -14.39
CA ALA A 6 9.72 -4.97 -15.38
C ALA A 6 9.69 -3.44 -15.59
N SER A 7 9.78 -2.67 -14.49
CA SER A 7 9.84 -1.21 -14.57
C SER A 7 11.10 -0.71 -15.29
N ALA A 8 12.26 -1.33 -15.03
CA ALA A 8 13.51 -1.00 -15.72
C ALA A 8 13.40 -1.34 -17.21
N TYR A 9 12.91 -2.53 -17.55
CA TYR A 9 12.70 -2.95 -18.93
C TYR A 9 11.79 -1.96 -19.69
N ILE A 10 10.65 -1.58 -19.09
CA ILE A 10 9.74 -0.60 -19.68
C ILE A 10 10.42 0.77 -19.86
N ALA A 11 11.25 1.19 -18.91
CA ALA A 11 12.00 2.43 -19.03
C ALA A 11 12.96 2.41 -20.21
N ASP A 12 13.64 1.28 -20.43
CA ASP A 12 14.63 1.10 -21.50
C ASP A 12 13.99 1.11 -22.90
N ILE A 13 12.81 0.48 -23.05
CA ILE A 13 12.12 0.37 -24.34
C ILE A 13 11.20 1.55 -24.66
N SER A 14 11.00 2.48 -23.71
CA SER A 14 10.07 3.60 -23.85
C SER A 14 10.76 4.85 -24.37
N THR A 15 10.14 5.51 -25.36
CA THR A 15 10.49 6.87 -25.77
C THR A 15 9.92 7.89 -24.78
N PRO A 16 10.44 9.14 -24.73
CA PRO A 16 9.89 10.18 -23.86
C PRO A 16 8.38 10.38 -24.02
N GLU A 17 7.86 10.25 -25.25
CA GLU A 17 6.47 10.48 -25.60
C GLU A 17 5.53 9.40 -25.08
N ASN A 18 5.95 8.12 -25.07
CA ASN A 18 5.10 6.98 -24.67
C ASN A 18 5.43 6.42 -23.29
N ARG A 19 6.47 6.92 -22.62
CA ARG A 19 6.96 6.41 -21.33
C ARG A 19 5.86 6.41 -20.26
N ALA A 20 5.11 7.51 -20.14
CA ALA A 20 4.02 7.62 -19.17
C ALA A 20 2.91 6.58 -19.43
N GLN A 21 2.55 6.35 -20.69
CA GLN A 21 1.57 5.35 -21.10
C GLN A 21 2.03 3.93 -20.77
N ASN A 22 3.29 3.61 -21.07
CA ASN A 22 3.87 2.29 -20.83
C ASN A 22 3.97 1.97 -19.32
N PHE A 23 4.37 2.95 -18.49
CA PHE A 23 4.31 2.81 -17.04
C PHE A 23 2.87 2.66 -16.52
N GLY A 24 1.91 3.35 -17.15
CA GLY A 24 0.49 3.19 -16.85
C GLY A 24 -0.01 1.75 -17.04
N MET A 25 0.51 1.02 -18.04
CA MET A 25 0.18 -0.39 -18.25
C MET A 25 0.66 -1.29 -17.10
N ILE A 26 1.81 -0.99 -16.49
CA ILE A 26 2.27 -1.73 -15.29
C ILE A 26 1.26 -1.54 -14.15
N GLY A 27 0.82 -0.30 -13.93
CA GLY A 27 -0.20 -0.01 -12.91
C GLY A 27 -1.53 -0.72 -13.18
N ALA A 28 -1.98 -0.74 -14.45
CA ALA A 28 -3.18 -1.44 -14.86
C ALA A 28 -3.06 -2.96 -14.67
N ALA A 29 -1.93 -3.56 -15.05
CA ALA A 29 -1.67 -4.99 -14.85
C ALA A 29 -1.63 -5.35 -13.35
N PHE A 30 -1.02 -4.51 -12.52
CA PHE A 30 -1.02 -4.68 -11.07
C PHE A 30 -2.43 -4.61 -10.48
N GLY A 31 -3.22 -3.62 -10.91
CA GLY A 31 -4.62 -3.46 -10.49
C GLY A 31 -5.48 -4.65 -10.88
N LEU A 32 -5.37 -5.13 -12.13
CA LEU A 32 -6.06 -6.33 -12.59
C LEU A 32 -5.65 -7.57 -11.81
N GLY A 33 -4.35 -7.75 -11.55
CA GLY A 33 -3.83 -8.86 -10.75
C GLY A 33 -4.35 -8.83 -9.31
N PHE A 34 -4.50 -7.65 -8.72
CA PHE A 34 -5.05 -7.48 -7.38
C PHE A 34 -6.55 -7.79 -7.29
N ILE A 35 -7.30 -7.59 -8.37
CA ILE A 35 -8.72 -7.95 -8.46
C ILE A 35 -8.87 -9.45 -8.76
N LEU A 36 -8.24 -9.92 -9.84
CA LEU A 36 -8.44 -11.28 -10.35
C LEU A 36 -7.73 -12.35 -9.49
N GLY A 37 -6.57 -12.02 -8.91
CA GLY A 37 -5.78 -12.95 -8.11
C GLY A 37 -6.56 -13.55 -6.94
N PRO A 38 -7.08 -12.75 -6.01
CA PRO A 38 -7.88 -13.25 -4.88
C PRO A 38 -9.18 -13.93 -5.32
N MET A 39 -9.85 -13.43 -6.36
CA MET A 39 -11.08 -14.06 -6.88
C MET A 39 -10.79 -15.47 -7.41
N ILE A 40 -9.82 -15.62 -8.31
CA ILE A 40 -9.41 -16.90 -8.86
C ILE A 40 -8.87 -17.81 -7.75
N GLY A 41 -8.03 -17.28 -6.87
CA GLY A 41 -7.48 -18.01 -5.74
C GLY A 41 -8.55 -18.53 -4.79
N GLY A 42 -9.57 -17.72 -4.49
CA GLY A 42 -10.70 -18.12 -3.66
C GLY A 42 -11.55 -19.22 -4.30
N LEU A 43 -11.84 -19.11 -5.61
CA LEU A 43 -12.58 -20.14 -6.35
C LEU A 43 -11.81 -21.46 -6.42
N LEU A 44 -10.51 -21.40 -6.74
CA LEU A 44 -9.65 -22.59 -6.77
C LEU A 44 -9.45 -23.21 -5.39
N GLY A 45 -9.50 -22.41 -4.33
CA GLY A 45 -9.36 -22.85 -2.94
C GLY A 45 -10.50 -23.79 -2.49
N GLU A 46 -11.66 -23.77 -3.12
CA GLU A 46 -12.75 -24.71 -2.87
C GLU A 46 -12.41 -26.15 -3.31
N PHE A 47 -11.54 -26.30 -4.29
CA PHE A 47 -11.04 -27.61 -4.75
C PHE A 47 -9.90 -28.15 -3.89
N GLY A 48 -9.41 -27.34 -2.95
CA GLY A 48 -8.35 -27.70 -2.01
C GLY A 48 -7.36 -26.55 -1.78
N ALA A 49 -6.87 -26.42 -0.55
CA ALA A 49 -6.02 -25.30 -0.12
C ALA A 49 -4.70 -25.18 -0.92
N ARG A 50 -4.22 -26.25 -1.55
CA ARG A 50 -2.98 -26.29 -2.33
C ARG A 50 -3.18 -25.93 -3.80
N ILE A 51 -4.38 -26.06 -4.33
CA ILE A 51 -4.66 -25.88 -5.77
C ILE A 51 -4.31 -24.47 -6.27
N PRO A 52 -4.66 -23.38 -5.56
CA PRO A 52 -4.26 -22.01 -5.97
C PRO A 52 -2.75 -21.86 -6.13
N PHE A 53 -1.96 -22.51 -5.26
CA PHE A 53 -0.50 -22.43 -5.31
C PHE A 53 0.08 -23.18 -6.52
N PHE A 54 -0.47 -24.34 -6.88
CA PHE A 54 -0.04 -25.05 -8.08
C PHE A 54 -0.36 -24.28 -9.36
N VAL A 55 -1.55 -23.67 -9.42
CA VAL A 55 -1.94 -22.82 -10.56
C VAL A 55 -1.03 -21.58 -10.64
N ALA A 56 -0.77 -20.91 -9.50
CA ALA A 56 0.15 -19.78 -9.45
C ALA A 56 1.57 -20.18 -9.88
N ALA A 57 2.07 -21.34 -9.44
CA ALA A 57 3.37 -21.87 -9.87
C ALA A 57 3.42 -22.14 -11.38
N GLY A 58 2.36 -22.70 -11.94
CA GLY A 58 2.23 -22.91 -13.39
C GLY A 58 2.26 -21.61 -14.18
N LEU A 59 1.51 -20.59 -13.72
CA LEU A 59 1.50 -19.27 -14.34
C LEU A 59 2.87 -18.58 -14.22
N ALA A 60 3.53 -18.69 -13.07
CA ALA A 60 4.87 -18.14 -12.86
C ALA A 60 5.90 -18.81 -13.78
N LEU A 61 5.83 -20.15 -13.94
CA LEU A 61 6.68 -20.90 -14.86
C LEU A 61 6.44 -20.49 -16.31
N THR A 62 5.18 -20.37 -16.72
CA THR A 62 4.82 -19.91 -18.07
C THR A 62 5.35 -18.50 -18.33
N ASN A 63 5.20 -17.58 -17.37
CA ASN A 63 5.73 -16.22 -17.47
C ASN A 63 7.26 -16.21 -17.56
N TRP A 64 7.94 -17.08 -16.80
CA TRP A 64 9.39 -17.20 -16.84
C TRP A 64 9.88 -17.74 -18.20
N LEU A 65 9.23 -18.78 -18.74
CA LEU A 65 9.53 -19.32 -20.06
C LEU A 65 9.29 -18.26 -21.16
N TYR A 66 8.17 -17.55 -21.08
CA TYR A 66 7.89 -16.42 -21.98
C TYR A 66 9.03 -15.37 -21.95
N GLY A 67 9.42 -14.96 -20.74
CA GLY A 67 10.52 -13.99 -20.57
C GLY A 67 11.85 -14.50 -21.11
N TYR A 68 12.15 -15.77 -20.88
CA TYR A 68 13.41 -16.38 -21.30
C TYR A 68 13.53 -16.53 -22.83
N PHE A 69 12.44 -16.94 -23.50
CA PHE A 69 12.49 -17.23 -24.93
C PHE A 69 12.10 -16.05 -25.82
N LEU A 70 11.25 -15.14 -25.35
CA LEU A 70 10.62 -14.12 -26.20
C LEU A 70 11.02 -12.69 -25.87
N LEU A 71 11.51 -12.39 -24.64
CA LEU A 71 11.93 -11.03 -24.30
C LEU A 71 13.41 -10.84 -24.64
N PRO A 72 13.75 -9.90 -25.55
CA PRO A 72 15.14 -9.54 -25.80
C PRO A 72 15.69 -8.74 -24.60
N GLU A 73 17.01 -8.74 -24.45
CA GLU A 73 17.70 -7.90 -23.46
C GLU A 73 17.55 -6.42 -23.85
N SER A 74 17.00 -5.61 -22.96
CA SER A 74 16.74 -4.18 -23.21
C SER A 74 17.97 -3.29 -23.03
N LEU A 75 18.90 -3.71 -22.15
CA LEU A 75 20.07 -2.90 -21.81
C LEU A 75 21.24 -3.19 -22.75
N SER A 76 21.68 -2.16 -23.49
CA SER A 76 22.86 -2.26 -24.38
C SER A 76 24.12 -2.64 -23.59
N LYS A 77 25.04 -3.36 -24.23
CA LYS A 77 26.28 -3.85 -23.59
C LYS A 77 27.12 -2.71 -22.99
N GLU A 78 27.10 -1.55 -23.64
CA GLU A 78 27.87 -0.36 -23.21
C GLU A 78 27.32 0.25 -21.91
N ASN A 79 26.04 0.11 -21.64
CA ASN A 79 25.37 0.67 -20.46
C ASN A 79 25.37 -0.30 -19.26
N ARG A 80 25.85 -1.54 -19.44
CA ARG A 80 25.91 -2.54 -18.35
C ARG A 80 27.00 -2.20 -17.36
N ARG A 81 26.63 -2.16 -16.08
CA ARG A 81 27.55 -1.88 -14.97
C ARG A 81 27.73 -3.12 -14.11
N GLY A 82 28.93 -3.28 -13.55
CA GLY A 82 29.20 -4.29 -12.54
C GLY A 82 28.38 -4.04 -11.26
N PHE A 83 28.04 -5.13 -10.54
CA PHE A 83 27.34 -5.02 -9.27
C PHE A 83 28.26 -4.48 -8.17
N GLU A 84 27.84 -3.41 -7.48
CA GLU A 84 28.58 -2.80 -6.37
C GLU A 84 27.73 -2.85 -5.09
N TRP A 85 28.20 -3.62 -4.09
CA TRP A 85 27.54 -3.74 -2.78
C TRP A 85 27.35 -2.39 -2.07
N ARG A 86 28.26 -1.45 -2.25
CA ARG A 86 28.22 -0.15 -1.60
C ARG A 86 27.02 0.69 -2.04
N ARG A 87 26.50 0.48 -3.23
CA ARG A 87 25.31 1.18 -3.77
C ARG A 87 24.01 0.54 -3.34
N ALA A 88 24.03 -0.72 -2.89
CA ALA A 88 22.87 -1.45 -2.40
C ALA A 88 22.62 -1.18 -0.89
N ASN A 89 22.77 0.07 -0.44
CA ASN A 89 22.61 0.44 0.97
C ASN A 89 21.22 1.08 1.23
N PRO A 90 20.21 0.34 1.71
CA PRO A 90 18.89 0.89 1.99
C PRO A 90 18.89 1.89 3.15
N LEU A 91 19.88 1.78 4.08
CA LEU A 91 19.98 2.70 5.23
C LEU A 91 20.49 4.08 4.80
N GLY A 92 21.30 4.16 3.76
CA GLY A 92 21.78 5.43 3.20
C GLY A 92 20.63 6.30 2.70
N SER A 93 19.61 5.70 2.07
CA SER A 93 18.42 6.41 1.60
C SER A 93 17.59 7.00 2.75
N LEU A 94 17.54 6.32 3.91
CA LEU A 94 16.82 6.81 5.10
C LEU A 94 17.51 8.02 5.75
N MET A 95 18.85 8.08 5.70
CA MET A 95 19.60 9.22 6.24
C MET A 95 19.34 10.52 5.47
N GLN A 96 18.94 10.41 4.21
CA GLN A 96 18.61 11.57 3.38
C GLN A 96 17.34 12.30 3.84
N LEU A 97 16.37 11.58 4.43
CA LEU A 97 15.16 12.20 5.00
C LEU A 97 15.47 13.20 6.12
N LYS A 98 16.62 13.08 6.80
CA LYS A 98 17.08 14.05 7.80
C LYS A 98 17.38 15.43 7.22
N LYS A 99 17.62 15.53 5.91
CA LYS A 99 17.83 16.81 5.23
C LYS A 99 16.56 17.67 5.18
N TYR A 100 15.39 17.06 5.32
CA TYR A 100 14.08 17.70 5.18
C TYR A 100 13.26 17.56 6.46
N PRO A 101 13.54 18.36 7.51
CA PRO A 101 12.83 18.27 8.80
C PRO A 101 11.31 18.45 8.67
N ALA A 102 10.87 19.36 7.79
CA ALA A 102 9.46 19.61 7.51
C ALA A 102 8.72 18.38 6.95
N VAL A 103 9.43 17.47 6.27
CA VAL A 103 8.89 16.24 5.69
C VAL A 103 8.82 15.10 6.72
N GLY A 104 9.61 15.20 7.82
CA GLY A 104 9.77 14.12 8.79
C GLY A 104 8.45 13.63 9.39
N GLU A 105 7.59 14.54 9.85
CA GLU A 105 6.30 14.20 10.45
C GLU A 105 5.32 13.60 9.42
N LEU A 106 5.33 14.10 8.18
CA LEU A 106 4.53 13.55 7.09
C LEU A 106 5.00 12.13 6.72
N VAL A 107 6.30 11.88 6.73
CA VAL A 107 6.87 10.54 6.51
C VAL A 107 6.48 9.58 7.63
N VAL A 108 6.50 10.03 8.90
CA VAL A 108 5.99 9.23 10.03
C VAL A 108 4.52 8.90 9.83
N SER A 109 3.70 9.88 9.44
CA SER A 109 2.29 9.66 9.10
C SER A 109 2.13 8.59 8.01
N LEU A 110 2.91 8.68 6.94
CA LEU A 110 2.87 7.71 5.83
C LEU A 110 3.30 6.29 6.27
N VAL A 111 4.33 6.17 7.12
CA VAL A 111 4.77 4.90 7.70
C VAL A 111 3.65 4.26 8.55
N LEU A 112 2.97 5.05 9.37
CA LEU A 112 1.84 4.58 10.18
C LEU A 112 0.67 4.11 9.30
N VAL A 113 0.39 4.79 8.18
CA VAL A 113 -0.58 4.34 7.17
C VAL A 113 -0.19 2.98 6.58
N TYR A 114 1.08 2.79 6.23
CA TYR A 114 1.56 1.49 5.73
C TYR A 114 1.45 0.38 6.77
N ILE A 115 1.84 0.66 8.03
CA ILE A 115 1.69 -0.32 9.12
C ILE A 115 0.21 -0.68 9.32
N ALA A 116 -0.69 0.30 9.34
CA ALA A 116 -2.12 0.08 9.51
C ALA A 116 -2.74 -0.72 8.34
N ALA A 117 -2.26 -0.53 7.10
CA ALA A 117 -2.72 -1.30 5.95
C ALA A 117 -2.46 -2.80 6.11
N HIS A 118 -1.41 -3.19 6.83
CA HIS A 118 -1.13 -4.60 7.12
C HIS A 118 -2.18 -5.26 8.03
N ALA A 119 -2.99 -4.50 8.77
CA ALA A 119 -4.10 -5.06 9.52
C ALA A 119 -5.09 -5.81 8.60
N VAL A 120 -5.41 -5.22 7.45
CA VAL A 120 -6.26 -5.87 6.44
C VAL A 120 -5.47 -6.87 5.60
N GLN A 121 -4.30 -6.48 5.08
CA GLN A 121 -3.53 -7.34 4.18
C GLN A 121 -3.13 -8.68 4.83
N SER A 122 -2.81 -8.68 6.14
CA SER A 122 -2.33 -9.88 6.85
C SER A 122 -3.44 -10.65 7.55
N ASN A 123 -4.48 -9.98 8.04
CA ASN A 123 -5.47 -10.62 8.91
C ASN A 123 -6.88 -10.72 8.33
N TRP A 124 -7.16 -10.18 7.14
CA TRP A 124 -8.50 -10.22 6.55
C TRP A 124 -9.07 -11.64 6.51
N SER A 125 -8.30 -12.58 5.97
CA SER A 125 -8.74 -13.97 5.87
C SER A 125 -8.87 -14.64 7.24
N PHE A 126 -7.88 -14.48 8.11
CA PHE A 126 -7.88 -15.08 9.45
C PHE A 126 -9.06 -14.58 10.29
N PHE A 127 -9.31 -13.28 10.30
CA PHE A 127 -10.42 -12.68 11.03
C PHE A 127 -11.79 -13.20 10.56
N ASN A 128 -12.00 -13.23 9.24
CA ASN A 128 -13.28 -13.62 8.68
C ASN A 128 -13.53 -15.13 8.80
N ILE A 129 -12.49 -15.96 8.72
CA ILE A 129 -12.59 -17.41 9.01
C ILE A 129 -12.92 -17.62 10.49
N GLU A 130 -12.16 -17.00 11.39
CA GLU A 130 -12.30 -17.17 12.84
C GLU A 130 -13.67 -16.70 13.34
N LYS A 131 -14.12 -15.52 12.89
CA LYS A 131 -15.30 -14.87 13.43
C LYS A 131 -16.60 -15.24 12.72
N PHE A 132 -16.54 -15.40 11.39
CA PHE A 132 -17.72 -15.57 10.55
C PHE A 132 -17.76 -16.89 9.78
N HIS A 133 -16.73 -17.73 9.95
CA HIS A 133 -16.60 -19.03 9.27
C HIS A 133 -16.67 -18.92 7.73
N TRP A 134 -16.06 -17.87 7.18
CA TRP A 134 -16.05 -17.66 5.74
C TRP A 134 -15.30 -18.76 4.99
N THR A 135 -15.90 -19.19 3.88
CA THR A 135 -15.26 -20.11 2.94
C THR A 135 -14.19 -19.39 2.10
N PRO A 136 -13.24 -20.12 1.49
CA PRO A 136 -12.25 -19.53 0.56
C PRO A 136 -12.90 -18.69 -0.53
N LYS A 137 -14.05 -19.14 -1.06
CA LYS A 137 -14.83 -18.40 -2.07
C LYS A 137 -15.30 -17.04 -1.55
N MET A 138 -15.84 -16.98 -0.33
CA MET A 138 -16.32 -15.74 0.27
C MET A 138 -15.18 -14.75 0.49
N ILE A 139 -14.01 -15.24 0.93
CA ILE A 139 -12.79 -14.44 1.04
C ILE A 139 -12.36 -13.91 -0.32
N GLY A 140 -12.32 -14.77 -1.34
CA GLY A 140 -11.97 -14.37 -2.70
C GLY A 140 -12.88 -13.28 -3.27
N ILE A 141 -14.21 -13.43 -3.09
CA ILE A 141 -15.20 -12.42 -3.51
C ILE A 141 -14.97 -11.09 -2.77
N SER A 142 -14.76 -11.14 -1.46
CA SER A 142 -14.54 -9.92 -0.66
C SER A 142 -13.26 -9.18 -1.06
N LEU A 143 -12.17 -9.90 -1.31
CA LEU A 143 -10.91 -9.31 -1.76
C LEU A 143 -11.01 -8.79 -3.21
N GLY A 144 -11.77 -9.46 -4.07
CA GLY A 144 -12.12 -8.96 -5.40
C GLY A 144 -12.86 -7.63 -5.33
N LEU A 145 -13.83 -7.52 -4.40
CA LEU A 145 -14.56 -6.27 -4.16
C LEU A 145 -13.64 -5.17 -3.62
N VAL A 146 -12.72 -5.50 -2.69
CA VAL A 146 -11.67 -4.56 -2.25
C VAL A 146 -10.87 -4.04 -3.45
N GLY A 147 -10.43 -4.94 -4.33
CA GLY A 147 -9.68 -4.56 -5.53
C GLY A 147 -10.46 -3.60 -6.44
N LEU A 148 -11.74 -3.87 -6.66
CA LEU A 148 -12.62 -3.00 -7.45
C LEU A 148 -12.81 -1.62 -6.80
N LEU A 149 -13.09 -1.58 -5.49
CA LEU A 149 -13.28 -0.33 -4.76
C LEU A 149 -11.99 0.50 -4.70
N VAL A 150 -10.86 -0.13 -4.37
CA VAL A 150 -9.55 0.55 -4.34
C VAL A 150 -9.17 1.03 -5.74
N GLY A 151 -9.37 0.23 -6.77
CA GLY A 151 -9.14 0.61 -8.16
C GLY A 151 -10.02 1.81 -8.58
N GLY A 152 -11.30 1.79 -8.22
CA GLY A 152 -12.23 2.89 -8.47
C GLY A 152 -11.86 4.17 -7.72
N VAL A 153 -11.46 4.05 -6.45
CA VAL A 153 -11.03 5.19 -5.64
C VAL A 153 -9.72 5.78 -6.17
N GLN A 154 -8.69 4.97 -6.33
CA GLN A 154 -7.36 5.47 -6.73
C GLN A 154 -7.29 5.84 -8.20
N GLY A 155 -7.92 5.08 -9.10
CA GLY A 155 -7.93 5.33 -10.53
C GLY A 155 -8.88 6.45 -10.96
N GLY A 156 -10.00 6.61 -10.25
CA GLY A 156 -11.07 7.56 -10.61
C GLY A 156 -11.23 8.68 -9.58
N LEU A 157 -11.62 8.32 -8.36
CA LEU A 157 -12.07 9.29 -7.36
C LEU A 157 -10.97 10.26 -6.90
N VAL A 158 -9.73 9.78 -6.74
CA VAL A 158 -8.56 10.61 -6.38
C VAL A 158 -8.37 11.74 -7.41
N ARG A 159 -8.50 11.45 -8.70
CA ARG A 159 -8.34 12.43 -9.78
C ARG A 159 -9.40 13.54 -9.76
N VAL A 160 -10.56 13.26 -9.18
CA VAL A 160 -11.69 14.21 -9.11
C VAL A 160 -11.69 14.94 -7.76
N ILE A 161 -11.42 14.25 -6.67
CA ILE A 161 -11.51 14.81 -5.32
C ILE A 161 -10.29 15.68 -4.99
N ASN A 162 -9.07 15.14 -5.16
CA ASN A 162 -7.87 15.85 -4.75
C ASN A 162 -7.72 17.25 -5.37
N PRO A 163 -7.99 17.48 -6.68
CA PRO A 163 -7.96 18.83 -7.26
C PRO A 163 -9.04 19.76 -6.70
N LYS A 164 -10.20 19.23 -6.28
CA LYS A 164 -11.33 20.05 -5.80
C LYS A 164 -11.17 20.48 -4.34
N ILE A 165 -10.71 19.59 -3.47
CA ILE A 165 -10.63 19.88 -2.02
C ILE A 165 -9.19 20.17 -1.55
N GLY A 166 -8.18 19.91 -2.40
CA GLY A 166 -6.77 20.04 -2.08
C GLY A 166 -6.19 18.83 -1.38
N ASN A 167 -4.86 18.68 -1.45
CA ASN A 167 -4.17 17.53 -0.87
C ASN A 167 -4.28 17.47 0.65
N GLU A 168 -4.18 18.59 1.36
CA GLU A 168 -4.28 18.64 2.81
C GLU A 168 -5.61 18.09 3.34
N LYS A 169 -6.72 18.60 2.80
CA LYS A 169 -8.06 18.13 3.18
C LYS A 169 -8.26 16.66 2.78
N SER A 170 -7.69 16.23 1.65
CA SER A 170 -7.71 14.83 1.22
C SER A 170 -6.98 13.92 2.21
N VAL A 171 -5.87 14.37 2.80
CA VAL A 171 -5.16 13.65 3.87
C VAL A 171 -6.05 13.49 5.09
N TYR A 172 -6.60 14.58 5.64
CA TYR A 172 -7.43 14.49 6.85
C TYR A 172 -8.67 13.63 6.64
N PHE A 173 -9.40 13.89 5.56
CA PHE A 173 -10.61 13.14 5.25
C PHE A 173 -10.33 11.67 5.00
N GLY A 174 -9.25 11.37 4.27
CA GLY A 174 -8.84 10.01 3.97
C GLY A 174 -8.40 9.26 5.23
N LEU A 175 -7.57 9.86 6.10
CA LEU A 175 -7.15 9.24 7.36
C LEU A 175 -8.33 9.00 8.30
N ALA A 176 -9.29 9.94 8.39
CA ALA A 176 -10.49 9.78 9.19
C ALA A 176 -11.37 8.61 8.70
N LEU A 177 -11.61 8.52 7.39
CA LEU A 177 -12.38 7.42 6.78
C LEU A 177 -11.66 6.07 6.94
N TYR A 178 -10.34 6.07 6.80
CA TYR A 178 -9.53 4.87 6.99
C TYR A 178 -9.60 4.36 8.44
N ALA A 179 -9.42 5.29 9.41
CA ALA A 179 -9.57 4.98 10.83
C ALA A 179 -10.97 4.46 11.16
N LEU A 180 -12.01 5.13 10.63
CA LEU A 180 -13.41 4.70 10.79
C LEU A 180 -13.63 3.30 10.22
N GLY A 181 -13.16 3.03 8.99
CA GLY A 181 -13.31 1.72 8.35
C GLY A 181 -12.67 0.60 9.17
N LEU A 182 -11.43 0.82 9.65
CA LEU A 182 -10.72 -0.14 10.50
C LEU A 182 -11.41 -0.33 11.85
N LEU A 183 -11.90 0.75 12.47
CA LEU A 183 -12.65 0.67 13.72
C LEU A 183 -13.93 -0.14 13.55
N LEU A 184 -14.67 0.10 12.47
CA LEU A 184 -15.89 -0.63 12.15
C LEU A 184 -15.60 -2.12 11.91
N PHE A 185 -14.51 -2.50 11.22
CA PHE A 185 -14.07 -3.89 11.09
C PHE A 185 -13.78 -4.54 12.44
N ALA A 186 -13.09 -3.83 13.34
CA ALA A 186 -12.75 -4.36 14.66
C ALA A 186 -13.99 -4.83 15.45
N PHE A 187 -15.07 -4.08 15.34
CA PHE A 187 -16.32 -4.33 16.09
C PHE A 187 -17.44 -4.95 15.26
N ALA A 188 -17.19 -5.33 14.00
CA ALA A 188 -18.18 -5.99 13.15
C ALA A 188 -18.72 -7.25 13.84
N SER A 189 -20.04 -7.34 14.02
CA SER A 189 -20.72 -8.47 14.67
C SER A 189 -21.38 -9.43 13.68
N GLN A 190 -21.59 -9.01 12.45
CA GLN A 190 -22.23 -9.80 11.40
C GLN A 190 -21.43 -9.76 10.09
N SER A 191 -21.47 -10.85 9.34
CA SER A 191 -20.71 -11.07 8.11
C SER A 191 -20.95 -9.98 7.04
N TRP A 192 -22.19 -9.54 6.84
CA TRP A 192 -22.52 -8.51 5.85
C TRP A 192 -21.90 -7.14 6.17
N MET A 193 -21.65 -6.84 7.45
CA MET A 193 -21.02 -5.58 7.88
C MET A 193 -19.63 -5.43 7.27
N MET A 194 -18.89 -6.54 7.07
CA MET A 194 -17.57 -6.51 6.47
C MET A 194 -17.61 -5.92 5.05
N PHE A 195 -18.65 -6.20 4.27
CA PHE A 195 -18.81 -5.64 2.92
C PHE A 195 -19.18 -4.15 2.94
N VAL A 196 -20.06 -3.75 3.82
CA VAL A 196 -20.48 -2.34 3.94
C VAL A 196 -19.33 -1.46 4.45
N PHE A 197 -18.56 -1.96 5.42
CA PHE A 197 -17.45 -1.22 6.02
C PHE A 197 -16.22 -1.12 5.11
N LEU A 198 -16.17 -1.91 4.00
CA LEU A 198 -15.20 -1.69 2.93
C LEU A 198 -15.34 -0.31 2.28
N ILE A 199 -16.55 0.28 2.28
CA ILE A 199 -16.77 1.58 1.65
C ILE A 199 -15.91 2.67 2.32
N PRO A 200 -16.07 2.98 3.63
CA PRO A 200 -15.24 3.99 4.28
C PRO A 200 -13.75 3.59 4.27
N TYR A 201 -13.42 2.31 4.44
CA TYR A 201 -12.05 1.83 4.38
C TYR A 201 -11.38 2.13 3.03
N CYS A 202 -12.01 1.77 1.90
CA CYS A 202 -11.45 2.00 0.57
C CYS A 202 -11.43 3.48 0.20
N LEU A 203 -12.45 4.26 0.58
CA LEU A 203 -12.47 5.71 0.40
C LEU A 203 -11.32 6.39 1.15
N GLY A 204 -10.93 5.87 2.31
CA GLY A 204 -9.75 6.33 3.05
C GLY A 204 -8.45 6.26 2.23
N GLY A 205 -8.39 5.39 1.22
CA GLY A 205 -7.23 5.24 0.33
C GLY A 205 -6.81 6.50 -0.43
N ILE A 206 -7.62 7.57 -0.41
CA ILE A 206 -7.25 8.88 -0.97
C ILE A 206 -6.09 9.55 -0.21
N CYS A 207 -5.87 9.23 1.07
CA CYS A 207 -4.82 9.85 1.89
C CYS A 207 -3.41 9.52 1.40
N GLY A 208 -3.15 8.31 0.91
CA GLY A 208 -1.83 7.87 0.48
C GLY A 208 -1.24 8.72 -0.67
N PRO A 209 -1.91 8.82 -1.82
CA PRO A 209 -1.49 9.69 -2.92
C PRO A 209 -1.38 11.16 -2.51
N ALA A 210 -2.28 11.66 -1.66
CA ALA A 210 -2.25 13.03 -1.18
C ALA A 210 -1.02 13.31 -0.29
N LEU A 211 -0.70 12.42 0.67
CA LEU A 211 0.53 12.49 1.47
C LEU A 211 1.79 12.46 0.60
N GLN A 212 1.86 11.54 -0.37
CA GLN A 212 3.00 11.45 -1.27
C GLN A 212 3.15 12.71 -2.13
N ALA A 213 2.05 13.30 -2.59
CA ALA A 213 2.07 14.55 -3.36
C ALA A 213 2.63 15.71 -2.52
N ILE A 214 2.19 15.85 -1.25
CA ILE A 214 2.70 16.87 -0.35
C ILE A 214 4.19 16.63 -0.07
N ILE A 215 4.58 15.43 0.32
CA ILE A 215 5.98 15.08 0.61
C ILE A 215 6.89 15.37 -0.58
N SER A 216 6.48 14.96 -1.79
CA SER A 216 7.22 15.22 -3.03
C SER A 216 7.34 16.71 -3.34
N GLY A 217 6.32 17.50 -3.03
CA GLY A 217 6.33 18.95 -3.25
C GLY A 217 7.40 19.72 -2.44
N HIS A 218 7.88 19.13 -1.34
CA HIS A 218 8.91 19.72 -0.46
C HIS A 218 10.34 19.39 -0.86
N VAL A 219 10.53 18.54 -1.86
CA VAL A 219 11.84 18.05 -2.26
C VAL A 219 12.15 18.50 -3.69
N PRO A 220 13.35 19.08 -3.94
CA PRO A 220 13.75 19.53 -5.26
C PRO A 220 13.68 18.42 -6.32
N PRO A 221 13.42 18.76 -7.60
CA PRO A 221 13.29 17.78 -8.68
C PRO A 221 14.50 16.83 -8.84
N ASN A 222 15.71 17.32 -8.60
CA ASN A 222 16.94 16.54 -8.70
C ASN A 222 17.14 15.53 -7.55
N GLU A 223 16.40 15.66 -6.44
CA GLU A 223 16.47 14.75 -5.28
C GLU A 223 15.24 13.83 -5.16
N GLN A 224 14.29 13.90 -6.09
CA GLN A 224 13.07 13.07 -6.08
C GLN A 224 13.37 11.56 -6.10
N GLY A 225 14.41 11.13 -6.83
CA GLY A 225 14.82 9.73 -6.86
C GLY A 225 15.29 9.23 -5.50
N GLU A 226 16.01 10.03 -4.74
CA GLU A 226 16.47 9.71 -3.39
C GLU A 226 15.30 9.63 -2.42
N LEU A 227 14.35 10.57 -2.49
CA LEU A 227 13.13 10.56 -1.72
C LEU A 227 12.34 9.27 -1.97
N GLN A 228 12.07 8.94 -3.22
CA GLN A 228 11.32 7.73 -3.58
C GLN A 228 12.04 6.45 -3.12
N GLY A 229 13.35 6.42 -3.20
CA GLY A 229 14.19 5.35 -2.65
C GLY A 229 14.02 5.19 -1.14
N ALA A 230 14.03 6.31 -0.40
CA ALA A 230 13.83 6.32 1.05
C ALA A 230 12.41 5.86 1.44
N LEU A 231 11.37 6.36 0.77
CA LEU A 231 9.98 5.95 1.01
C LEU A 231 9.78 4.46 0.70
N THR A 232 10.38 3.94 -0.38
CA THR A 232 10.32 2.52 -0.72
C THR A 232 11.03 1.66 0.32
N SER A 233 12.16 2.12 0.86
CA SER A 233 12.89 1.44 1.95
C SER A 233 12.04 1.37 3.21
N LEU A 234 11.39 2.47 3.60
CA LEU A 234 10.46 2.50 4.73
C LEU A 234 9.27 1.56 4.52
N MET A 235 8.67 1.56 3.34
CA MET A 235 7.59 0.63 2.99
C MET A 235 8.06 -0.83 3.10
N SER A 236 9.27 -1.14 2.70
CA SER A 236 9.85 -2.49 2.85
C SER A 236 10.01 -2.89 4.31
N VAL A 237 10.45 -1.98 5.18
CA VAL A 237 10.54 -2.21 6.64
C VAL A 237 9.15 -2.45 7.23
N THR A 238 8.14 -1.65 6.85
CA THR A 238 6.78 -1.86 7.33
C THR A 238 6.19 -3.18 6.87
N SER A 239 6.60 -3.68 5.70
CA SER A 239 6.18 -5.00 5.18
C SER A 239 6.76 -6.18 5.96
N ILE A 240 7.82 -5.96 6.74
CA ILE A 240 8.37 -6.96 7.67
C ILE A 240 7.68 -6.84 9.03
N ILE A 241 7.65 -5.64 9.60
CA ILE A 241 7.14 -5.40 10.96
C ILE A 241 5.61 -5.50 11.02
N GLY A 242 4.93 -4.94 10.02
CA GLY A 242 3.46 -4.86 9.99
C GLY A 242 2.77 -6.22 10.15
N PRO A 243 3.06 -7.22 9.29
CA PRO A 243 2.48 -8.55 9.44
C PRO A 243 2.77 -9.18 10.80
N LEU A 244 4.01 -9.07 11.32
CA LEU A 244 4.38 -9.64 12.61
C LEU A 244 3.55 -9.07 13.76
N VAL A 245 3.39 -7.75 13.80
CA VAL A 245 2.58 -7.07 14.82
C VAL A 245 1.11 -7.43 14.68
N MET A 246 0.58 -7.40 13.45
CA MET A 246 -0.85 -7.61 13.21
C MET A 246 -1.26 -9.08 13.41
N THR A 247 -0.49 -10.05 12.86
CA THR A 247 -0.81 -11.46 13.05
C THR A 247 -0.49 -11.94 14.46
N GLY A 248 0.60 -11.43 15.07
CA GLY A 248 0.96 -11.74 16.44
C GLY A 248 -0.10 -11.26 17.43
N SER A 249 -0.61 -10.04 17.29
CA SER A 249 -1.70 -9.54 18.11
C SER A 249 -2.99 -10.35 17.92
N PHE A 250 -3.35 -10.69 16.67
CA PHE A 250 -4.48 -11.55 16.39
C PHE A 250 -4.36 -12.92 17.09
N ALA A 251 -3.22 -13.59 16.92
CA ALA A 251 -2.95 -14.89 17.52
C ALA A 251 -3.01 -14.84 19.06
N TYR A 252 -2.49 -13.77 19.68
CA TYR A 252 -2.53 -13.59 21.13
C TYR A 252 -3.96 -13.44 21.66
N PHE A 253 -4.82 -12.67 20.98
CA PHE A 253 -6.20 -12.40 21.42
C PHE A 253 -7.24 -13.44 20.95
N THR A 254 -6.85 -14.40 20.10
CA THR A 254 -7.70 -15.53 19.69
C THR A 254 -7.21 -16.87 20.24
N GLY A 255 -5.94 -16.96 20.68
CA GLY A 255 -5.30 -18.17 21.16
C GLY A 255 -5.85 -18.70 22.49
N PRO A 256 -5.34 -19.87 22.96
CA PRO A 256 -5.84 -20.53 24.19
C PRO A 256 -5.56 -19.74 25.47
N ASN A 257 -4.45 -19.00 25.53
CA ASN A 257 -4.04 -18.20 26.69
C ASN A 257 -4.45 -16.73 26.62
N LYS A 258 -5.50 -16.41 25.85
CA LYS A 258 -5.98 -15.04 25.67
C LYS A 258 -6.51 -14.42 26.97
N PRO A 259 -6.21 -13.14 27.24
CA PRO A 259 -6.79 -12.41 28.38
C PRO A 259 -8.31 -12.21 28.21
N PHE A 260 -8.74 -11.97 26.99
CA PHE A 260 -10.14 -11.93 26.54
C PHE A 260 -10.18 -12.19 25.03
N TYR A 261 -11.31 -12.68 24.54
CA TYR A 261 -11.46 -12.99 23.11
C TYR A 261 -11.79 -11.74 22.29
N PHE A 262 -10.87 -11.30 21.45
CA PHE A 262 -11.09 -10.15 20.58
C PHE A 262 -10.37 -10.27 19.23
N PRO A 263 -10.97 -10.97 18.26
CA PRO A 263 -10.38 -11.16 16.93
C PRO A 263 -10.11 -9.85 16.16
N GLY A 264 -10.85 -8.78 16.49
CA GLY A 264 -10.74 -7.46 15.85
C GLY A 264 -9.52 -6.62 16.25
N ILE A 265 -8.65 -7.15 17.15
CA ILE A 265 -7.52 -6.38 17.72
C ILE A 265 -6.60 -5.76 16.65
N SER A 266 -6.29 -6.49 15.59
CA SER A 266 -5.42 -6.00 14.52
C SER A 266 -6.00 -4.78 13.80
N PHE A 267 -7.30 -4.79 13.56
CA PHE A 267 -8.01 -3.65 12.97
C PHE A 267 -8.08 -2.47 13.93
N LEU A 268 -8.24 -2.72 15.24
CA LEU A 268 -8.20 -1.68 16.26
C LEU A 268 -6.81 -1.03 16.33
N ILE A 269 -5.73 -1.82 16.33
CA ILE A 269 -4.35 -1.31 16.26
C ILE A 269 -4.17 -0.46 14.99
N GLY A 270 -4.64 -0.95 13.84
CA GLY A 270 -4.62 -0.20 12.60
C GLY A 270 -5.37 1.13 12.68
N ALA A 271 -6.55 1.16 13.31
CA ALA A 271 -7.33 2.38 13.53
C ALA A 271 -6.57 3.38 14.41
N ILE A 272 -5.94 2.92 15.49
CA ILE A 272 -5.08 3.75 16.36
C ILE A 272 -3.90 4.32 15.55
N CYS A 273 -3.23 3.51 14.75
CA CYS A 273 -2.15 3.99 13.88
C CYS A 273 -2.63 5.10 12.94
N MET A 274 -3.84 4.99 12.35
CA MET A 274 -4.40 6.03 11.49
C MET A 274 -4.72 7.31 12.25
N LEU A 275 -5.24 7.22 13.49
CA LEU A 275 -5.48 8.39 14.31
C LEU A 275 -4.18 9.09 14.70
N VAL A 276 -3.15 8.32 15.06
CA VAL A 276 -1.82 8.88 15.35
C VAL A 276 -1.21 9.50 14.07
N ALA A 277 -1.36 8.85 12.91
CA ALA A 277 -0.95 9.42 11.63
C ALA A 277 -1.64 10.76 11.34
N ALA A 278 -2.93 10.88 11.66
CA ALA A 278 -3.67 12.13 11.50
C ALA A 278 -3.12 13.25 12.41
N ILE A 279 -2.67 12.93 13.62
CA ILE A 279 -2.05 13.90 14.53
C ILE A 279 -0.73 14.41 13.94
N PHE A 280 0.15 13.51 13.48
CA PHE A 280 1.42 13.90 12.84
C PHE A 280 1.17 14.74 11.57
N ALA A 281 0.25 14.31 10.70
CA ALA A 281 -0.10 15.07 9.51
C ALA A 281 -0.63 16.47 9.86
N TYR A 282 -1.47 16.58 10.90
CA TYR A 282 -2.00 17.87 11.36
C TYR A 282 -0.90 18.80 11.86
N HIS A 283 0.04 18.31 12.68
CA HIS A 283 1.14 19.12 13.20
C HIS A 283 2.05 19.62 12.07
N ALA A 284 2.42 18.74 11.13
CA ALA A 284 3.23 19.09 9.98
C ALA A 284 2.58 20.19 9.14
N LEU A 285 1.34 19.97 8.70
CA LEU A 285 0.64 20.90 7.79
C LEU A 285 0.29 22.23 8.43
N LYS A 286 -0.03 22.24 9.72
CA LYS A 286 -0.28 23.50 10.46
C LYS A 286 0.99 24.31 10.71
N GLY A 287 2.13 23.64 10.90
CA GLY A 287 3.44 24.28 11.02
C GLY A 287 3.82 25.05 9.75
N GLU A 288 3.52 24.49 8.58
CA GLU A 288 3.76 25.12 7.28
C GLU A 288 2.91 26.37 7.05
N ALA A 289 1.62 26.30 7.36
CA ALA A 289 0.72 27.45 7.19
C ALA A 289 1.21 28.68 7.98
N LYS A 290 1.80 28.47 9.19
CA LYS A 290 2.39 29.54 9.98
C LYS A 290 3.70 30.09 9.41
N SER A 291 4.53 29.24 8.78
CA SER A 291 5.80 29.67 8.20
C SER A 291 5.62 30.50 6.93
N VAL A 292 4.58 30.22 6.13
CA VAL A 292 4.24 30.97 4.93
C VAL A 292 3.71 32.35 5.30
N THR A 293 2.78 32.42 6.25
CA THR A 293 2.19 33.72 6.71
C THR A 293 3.23 34.64 7.36
N SER A 294 4.24 34.08 8.04
CA SER A 294 5.35 34.87 8.63
C SER A 294 6.32 35.42 7.59
N LYS A 295 6.44 34.79 6.42
CA LYS A 295 7.30 35.28 5.30
C LYS A 295 6.61 36.32 4.43
N GLU A 296 5.28 36.35 4.38
CA GLU A 296 4.50 37.36 3.66
C GLU A 296 4.32 38.67 4.47
N SER A 297 4.64 38.65 5.76
CA SER A 297 4.52 39.80 6.67
C SER A 297 5.84 40.58 6.86
N ILE A 298 6.91 40.23 6.16
CA ILE A 298 8.22 40.90 6.13
C ILE A 298 8.49 41.46 4.73
#